data_ed5744a0e07e4224a0912040e722d8d2
#
_entry.id   ed5744a0e07e4224a0912040e722d8d2
#
_cell.length_a   1.000
_cell.length_b   1.000
_cell.length_c   1.000
_cell.angle_alpha   90.00
_cell.angle_beta   90.00
_cell.angle_gamma   90.00
#
_symmetry.space_group_name_H-M   'P 1'
#
loop_
_entity.id
_entity.type
_entity.pdbx_description
1 polymer ?
#
loop_
_entity_poly.entity_id
_entity_poly.type
_entity_poly.pdbx_seq_one_letter_code
_entity_poly.pdbx_strand_id
1 'polypeptide(L)'
;MTVEDVSSTLRAFTDALLPIRRAWFQAANVAMDDLDLPSSMSAAILMVSRAGPDGIRQNDLAEEVGIHPTALVRVLDQAQKEDILARRESQTDRRVKTIHLLPRGEQLASRIELAITKLRATLLRDMAPADIEAATRVLRQFGAHTAAYLQEARAKR
;
A
#
# COMPACT_ATOMS: atom_id res chain seq x y z
N MET A 1 -18.12 -31.48 -0.37
CA MET A 1 -17.24 -30.67 0.51
C MET A 1 -17.85 -30.70 1.89
N THR A 2 -17.16 -31.29 2.86
CA THR A 2 -17.62 -31.40 4.25
C THR A 2 -17.45 -30.07 4.99
N VAL A 3 -18.07 -29.89 6.16
CA VAL A 3 -17.91 -28.69 6.99
C VAL A 3 -16.44 -28.52 7.43
N GLU A 4 -15.74 -29.62 7.69
CA GLU A 4 -14.31 -29.63 8.01
C GLU A 4 -13.44 -29.19 6.83
N ASP A 5 -13.76 -29.58 5.61
CA ASP A 5 -13.04 -29.16 4.39
C ASP A 5 -13.18 -27.65 4.17
N VAL A 6 -14.38 -27.09 4.39
CA VAL A 6 -14.62 -25.64 4.28
C VAL A 6 -13.81 -24.88 5.33
N SER A 7 -13.85 -25.32 6.59
CA SER A 7 -13.11 -24.67 7.69
C SER A 7 -11.60 -24.67 7.44
N SER A 8 -11.06 -25.79 6.94
CA SER A 8 -9.65 -25.94 6.58
C SER A 8 -9.24 -24.96 5.46
N THR A 9 -10.08 -24.86 4.42
CA THR A 9 -9.84 -23.95 3.28
C THR A 9 -9.84 -22.47 3.72
N LEU A 10 -10.81 -22.08 4.55
CA LEU A 10 -10.90 -20.70 5.05
C LEU A 10 -9.69 -20.34 5.92
N ARG A 11 -9.24 -21.26 6.77
CA ARG A 11 -8.03 -21.09 7.58
C ARG A 11 -6.80 -20.93 6.70
N ALA A 12 -6.60 -21.83 5.74
CA ALA A 12 -5.45 -21.78 4.82
C ALA A 12 -5.37 -20.44 4.08
N PHE A 13 -6.53 -19.91 3.63
CA PHE A 13 -6.60 -18.59 2.99
C PHE A 13 -6.13 -17.47 3.93
N THR A 14 -6.67 -17.40 5.16
CA THR A 14 -6.31 -16.34 6.09
C THR A 14 -4.87 -16.44 6.60
N ASP A 15 -4.38 -17.66 6.81
CA ASP A 15 -3.00 -17.91 7.26
C ASP A 15 -1.95 -17.51 6.20
N ALA A 16 -2.33 -17.52 4.91
CA ALA A 16 -1.45 -17.10 3.82
C ALA A 16 -1.25 -15.56 3.75
N LEU A 17 -2.16 -14.74 4.28
CA LEU A 17 -2.15 -13.28 4.07
C LEU A 17 -0.89 -12.61 4.65
N LEU A 18 -0.53 -12.91 5.89
CA LEU A 18 0.62 -12.28 6.55
C LEU A 18 1.98 -12.70 5.96
N PRO A 19 2.26 -13.99 5.72
CA PRO A 19 3.48 -14.41 5.06
C PRO A 19 3.65 -13.82 3.66
N ILE A 20 2.59 -13.81 2.85
CA ILE A 20 2.63 -13.24 1.49
C ILE A 20 2.86 -11.72 1.54
N ARG A 21 2.17 -10.99 2.42
CA ARG A 21 2.42 -9.56 2.60
C ARG A 21 3.89 -9.29 2.93
N ARG A 22 4.45 -10.04 3.89
CA ARG A 22 5.86 -9.90 4.30
C ARG A 22 6.82 -10.19 3.14
N ALA A 23 6.63 -11.30 2.45
CA ALA A 23 7.45 -11.69 1.31
C ALA A 23 7.38 -10.64 0.17
N TRP A 24 6.21 -10.12 -0.13
CA TRP A 24 6.02 -9.06 -1.10
C TRP A 24 6.82 -7.80 -0.75
N PHE A 25 6.74 -7.32 0.49
CA PHE A 25 7.50 -6.14 0.92
C PHE A 25 9.01 -6.37 0.84
N GLN A 26 9.49 -7.56 1.22
CA GLN A 26 10.91 -7.91 1.11
C GLN A 26 11.36 -7.91 -0.36
N ALA A 27 10.62 -8.55 -1.25
CA ALA A 27 10.92 -8.57 -2.68
C ALA A 27 10.87 -7.16 -3.31
N ALA A 28 9.90 -6.35 -2.93
CA ALA A 28 9.80 -4.96 -3.39
C ALA A 28 11.00 -4.12 -2.94
N ASN A 29 11.46 -4.29 -1.69
CA ASN A 29 12.65 -3.60 -1.21
C ASN A 29 13.90 -3.99 -2.01
N VAL A 30 14.10 -5.28 -2.26
CA VAL A 30 15.22 -5.76 -3.10
C VAL A 30 15.13 -5.20 -4.52
N ALA A 31 13.94 -5.14 -5.11
CA ALA A 31 13.74 -4.60 -6.46
C ALA A 31 14.00 -3.07 -6.55
N MET A 32 13.99 -2.37 -5.43
CA MET A 32 14.20 -0.92 -5.34
C MET A 32 15.55 -0.52 -4.71
N ASP A 33 16.42 -1.48 -4.46
CA ASP A 33 17.70 -1.26 -3.75
C ASP A 33 18.61 -0.23 -4.45
N ASP A 34 18.55 -0.16 -5.78
CA ASP A 34 19.28 0.81 -6.61
C ASP A 34 18.76 2.26 -6.47
N LEU A 35 17.64 2.49 -5.80
CA LEU A 35 17.08 3.83 -5.60
C LEU A 35 17.68 4.56 -4.40
N ASP A 36 18.39 3.86 -3.53
CA ASP A 36 19.01 4.38 -2.29
C ASP A 36 18.00 5.17 -1.42
N LEU A 37 16.78 4.61 -1.29
CA LEU A 37 15.69 5.19 -0.51
C LEU A 37 15.26 4.24 0.62
N PRO A 38 14.97 4.77 1.82
CA PRO A 38 14.33 3.95 2.86
C PRO A 38 13.01 3.36 2.36
N SER A 39 12.72 2.10 2.72
CA SER A 39 11.50 1.38 2.29
C SER A 39 10.21 2.16 2.60
N SER A 40 10.14 2.83 3.75
CA SER A 40 8.97 3.64 4.13
C SER A 40 8.83 4.90 3.25
N MET A 41 9.94 5.46 2.78
CA MET A 41 9.95 6.58 1.85
C MET A 41 9.46 6.14 0.47
N SER A 42 9.98 5.04 -0.05
CA SER A 42 9.54 4.47 -1.34
C SER A 42 8.06 4.11 -1.33
N ALA A 43 7.58 3.50 -0.23
CA ALA A 43 6.17 3.20 -0.05
C ALA A 43 5.30 4.48 0.00
N ALA A 44 5.73 5.52 0.73
CA ALA A 44 5.01 6.79 0.80
C ALA A 44 4.93 7.46 -0.58
N ILE A 45 6.04 7.55 -1.32
CA ILE A 45 6.07 8.10 -2.68
C ILE A 45 5.08 7.37 -3.58
N LEU A 46 5.09 6.03 -3.55
CA LEU A 46 4.21 5.20 -4.38
C LEU A 46 2.73 5.42 -4.04
N MET A 47 2.37 5.48 -2.75
CA MET A 47 0.98 5.71 -2.33
C MET A 47 0.49 7.11 -2.69
N VAL A 48 1.32 8.13 -2.50
CA VAL A 48 1.00 9.51 -2.92
C VAL A 48 0.82 9.61 -4.44
N SER A 49 1.66 8.93 -5.22
CA SER A 49 1.52 8.85 -6.68
C SER A 49 0.18 8.26 -7.11
N ARG A 50 -0.25 7.19 -6.45
CA ARG A 50 -1.52 6.49 -6.75
C ARG A 50 -2.77 7.27 -6.34
N ALA A 51 -2.65 8.13 -5.34
CA ALA A 51 -3.73 9.03 -4.93
C ALA A 51 -4.03 10.13 -5.96
N GLY A 52 -3.08 10.40 -6.87
CA GLY A 52 -3.27 11.37 -7.95
C GLY A 52 -3.18 12.82 -7.49
N PRO A 53 -3.76 13.75 -8.28
CA PRO A 53 -3.57 15.20 -8.09
C PRO A 53 -4.18 15.74 -6.78
N ASP A 54 -5.21 15.09 -6.26
CA ASP A 54 -5.86 15.52 -5.00
C ASP A 54 -5.01 15.22 -3.76
N GLY A 55 -3.96 14.39 -3.93
CA GLY A 55 -3.11 13.94 -2.84
C GLY A 55 -3.81 12.97 -1.88
N ILE A 56 -3.13 12.60 -0.82
CA ILE A 56 -3.65 11.68 0.20
C ILE A 56 -3.56 12.34 1.59
N ARG A 57 -4.58 12.12 2.44
CA ARG A 57 -4.53 12.59 3.82
C ARG A 57 -3.40 11.91 4.59
N GLN A 58 -2.74 12.64 5.48
CA GLN A 58 -1.59 12.11 6.21
C GLN A 58 -1.93 10.85 7.02
N ASN A 59 -3.10 10.78 7.64
CA ASN A 59 -3.52 9.60 8.40
C ASN A 59 -3.78 8.39 7.49
N ASP A 60 -4.44 8.62 6.35
CA ASP A 60 -4.73 7.58 5.37
C ASP A 60 -3.41 7.03 4.78
N LEU A 61 -2.44 7.92 4.53
CA LEU A 61 -1.11 7.51 4.07
C LEU A 61 -0.38 6.63 5.10
N ALA A 62 -0.50 6.91 6.40
CA ALA A 62 0.09 6.07 7.44
C ALA A 62 -0.50 4.66 7.44
N GLU A 63 -1.82 4.54 7.26
CA GLU A 63 -2.53 3.26 7.14
C GLU A 63 -2.09 2.51 5.88
N GLU A 64 -2.04 3.18 4.72
CA GLU A 64 -1.63 2.58 3.44
C GLU A 64 -0.17 2.09 3.47
N VAL A 65 0.75 2.87 4.02
CA VAL A 65 2.16 2.46 4.19
C VAL A 65 2.30 1.38 5.28
N GLY A 66 1.35 1.30 6.21
CA GLY A 66 1.34 0.34 7.31
C GLY A 66 2.35 0.67 8.41
N ILE A 67 2.56 1.96 8.70
CA ILE A 67 3.44 2.46 9.76
C ILE A 67 2.67 3.34 10.74
N HIS A 68 3.21 3.48 11.95
CA HIS A 68 2.60 4.36 12.94
C HIS A 68 2.63 5.84 12.47
N PRO A 69 1.59 6.65 12.71
CA PRO A 69 1.55 8.06 12.30
C PRO A 69 2.77 8.88 12.70
N THR A 70 3.33 8.65 13.89
CA THR A 70 4.56 9.32 14.35
C THR A 70 5.78 8.96 13.50
N ALA A 71 5.89 7.71 13.01
CA ALA A 71 6.95 7.29 12.11
C ALA A 71 6.78 7.95 10.74
N LEU A 72 5.54 8.05 10.24
CA LEU A 72 5.25 8.75 8.99
C LEU A 72 5.66 10.22 9.05
N VAL A 73 5.46 10.93 10.18
CA VAL A 73 5.90 12.33 10.31
C VAL A 73 7.39 12.46 9.97
N ARG A 74 8.25 11.60 10.51
CA ARG A 74 9.69 11.60 10.23
C ARG A 74 10.00 11.36 8.75
N VAL A 75 9.29 10.41 8.13
CA VAL A 75 9.43 10.14 6.70
C VAL A 75 9.05 11.36 5.86
N LEU A 76 7.95 12.02 6.19
CA LEU A 76 7.49 13.23 5.50
C LEU A 76 8.42 14.42 5.72
N ASP A 77 8.98 14.59 6.92
CA ASP A 77 9.93 15.65 7.20
C ASP A 77 11.23 15.47 6.39
N GLN A 78 11.69 14.23 6.25
CA GLN A 78 12.83 13.90 5.39
C GLN A 78 12.49 14.15 3.92
N ALA A 79 11.35 13.65 3.44
CA ALA A 79 10.90 13.82 2.06
C ALA A 79 10.72 15.30 1.67
N GLN A 80 10.27 16.13 2.61
CA GLN A 80 10.09 17.56 2.39
C GLN A 80 11.45 18.29 2.31
N LYS A 81 12.43 17.90 3.13
CA LYS A 81 13.79 18.44 3.05
C LYS A 81 14.50 18.10 1.75
N GLU A 82 14.14 16.99 1.14
CA GLU A 82 14.71 16.51 -0.11
C GLU A 82 13.91 16.92 -1.36
N ASP A 83 12.91 17.80 -1.21
CA ASP A 83 12.01 18.25 -2.29
C ASP A 83 11.30 17.08 -3.02
N ILE A 84 10.94 16.03 -2.28
CA ILE A 84 10.23 14.84 -2.81
C ILE A 84 8.73 14.97 -2.62
N LEU A 85 8.29 15.31 -1.39
CA LEU A 85 6.89 15.44 -1.02
C LEU A 85 6.61 16.81 -0.40
N ALA A 86 5.39 17.28 -0.54
CA ALA A 86 4.91 18.49 0.11
C ALA A 86 3.61 18.25 0.89
N ARG A 87 3.49 18.87 2.06
CA ARG A 87 2.23 18.99 2.79
C ARG A 87 1.49 20.21 2.29
N ARG A 88 0.20 20.05 1.93
CA ARG A 88 -0.68 21.15 1.55
C ARG A 88 -1.92 21.14 2.42
N GLU A 89 -2.56 22.27 2.61
CA GLU A 89 -3.88 22.34 3.21
C GLU A 89 -4.91 21.80 2.22
N SER A 90 -5.86 20.98 2.70
CA SER A 90 -6.95 20.51 1.86
C SER A 90 -7.83 21.69 1.42
N GLN A 91 -8.24 21.69 0.17
CA GLN A 91 -9.15 22.73 -0.36
C GLN A 91 -10.54 22.70 0.29
N THR A 92 -10.94 21.55 0.83
CA THR A 92 -12.27 21.34 1.44
C THR A 92 -12.27 21.54 2.95
N ASP A 93 -11.15 21.28 3.64
CA ASP A 93 -11.01 21.49 5.09
C ASP A 93 -9.56 21.84 5.44
N ARG A 94 -9.31 23.10 5.82
CA ARG A 94 -7.98 23.60 6.19
C ARG A 94 -7.35 22.91 7.40
N ARG A 95 -8.12 22.17 8.19
CA ARG A 95 -7.62 21.35 9.31
C ARG A 95 -6.98 20.05 8.83
N VAL A 96 -7.27 19.65 7.60
CA VAL A 96 -6.75 18.41 7.00
C VAL A 96 -5.56 18.75 6.11
N LYS A 97 -4.44 18.08 6.36
CA LYS A 97 -3.26 18.17 5.50
C LYS A 97 -3.25 17.00 4.53
N THR A 98 -3.03 17.32 3.26
CA THR A 98 -2.83 16.35 2.18
C THR A 98 -1.36 16.34 1.75
N ILE A 99 -0.88 15.19 1.34
CA ILE A 99 0.48 14.95 0.89
C ILE A 99 0.47 14.83 -0.63
N HIS A 100 1.39 15.54 -1.27
CA HIS A 100 1.50 15.63 -2.73
C HIS A 100 2.94 15.36 -3.15
N LEU A 101 3.13 14.85 -4.39
CA LEU A 101 4.45 14.77 -5.00
C LEU A 101 4.94 16.17 -5.41
N LEU A 102 6.24 16.36 -5.31
CA LEU A 102 6.98 17.42 -5.97
C LEU A 102 7.66 16.86 -7.24
N PRO A 103 8.19 17.67 -8.16
CA PRO A 103 8.76 17.18 -9.43
C PRO A 103 9.82 16.08 -9.26
N ARG A 104 10.68 16.18 -8.23
CA ARG A 104 11.63 15.11 -7.90
C ARG A 104 10.92 13.84 -7.42
N GLY A 105 9.83 13.98 -6.65
CA GLY A 105 9.00 12.87 -6.20
C GLY A 105 8.31 12.15 -7.37
N GLU A 106 7.86 12.86 -8.38
CA GLU A 106 7.27 12.29 -9.60
C GLU A 106 8.27 11.44 -10.38
N GLN A 107 9.52 11.91 -10.51
CA GLN A 107 10.61 11.14 -11.11
C GLN A 107 10.91 9.86 -10.34
N LEU A 108 10.98 9.95 -9.01
CA LEU A 108 11.19 8.78 -8.14
C LEU A 108 10.01 7.82 -8.20
N ALA A 109 8.78 8.31 -8.19
CA ALA A 109 7.56 7.49 -8.34
C ALA A 109 7.58 6.67 -9.64
N SER A 110 7.99 7.28 -10.74
CA SER A 110 8.13 6.61 -12.04
C SER A 110 9.17 5.49 -12.00
N ARG A 111 10.32 5.71 -11.37
CA ARG A 111 11.36 4.69 -11.18
C ARG A 111 10.90 3.55 -10.28
N ILE A 112 10.23 3.87 -9.16
CA ILE A 112 9.64 2.89 -8.25
C ILE A 112 8.61 2.02 -8.98
N GLU A 113 7.67 2.63 -9.72
CA GLU A 113 6.63 1.88 -10.44
C GLU A 113 7.23 0.99 -11.53
N LEU A 114 8.30 1.43 -12.21
CA LEU A 114 9.02 0.60 -13.18
C LEU A 114 9.66 -0.63 -12.50
N ALA A 115 10.33 -0.44 -11.36
CA ALA A 115 10.94 -1.53 -10.60
C ALA A 115 9.88 -2.55 -10.13
N ILE A 116 8.77 -2.06 -9.56
CA ILE A 116 7.64 -2.88 -9.11
C ILE A 116 6.96 -3.60 -10.27
N THR A 117 6.85 -2.96 -11.44
CA THR A 117 6.28 -3.59 -12.65
C THR A 117 7.14 -4.75 -13.13
N LYS A 118 8.46 -4.58 -13.16
CA LYS A 118 9.40 -5.66 -13.49
C LYS A 118 9.32 -6.82 -12.48
N LEU A 119 9.24 -6.48 -11.18
CA LEU A 119 9.07 -7.48 -10.13
C LEU A 119 7.79 -8.30 -10.31
N ARG A 120 6.65 -7.64 -10.56
CA ARG A 120 5.36 -8.33 -10.84
C ARG A 120 5.48 -9.27 -12.02
N ALA A 121 6.05 -8.81 -13.12
CA ALA A 121 6.25 -9.63 -14.32
C ALA A 121 7.12 -10.87 -14.03
N THR A 122 8.14 -10.73 -13.19
CA THR A 122 9.00 -11.85 -12.79
C THR A 122 8.28 -12.85 -11.90
N LEU A 123 7.57 -12.37 -10.87
CA LEU A 123 6.95 -13.24 -9.87
C LEU A 123 5.68 -13.95 -10.38
N LEU A 124 4.96 -13.35 -11.32
CA LEU A 124 3.67 -13.83 -11.80
C LEU A 124 3.75 -14.50 -13.19
N ARG A 125 4.94 -14.61 -13.79
CA ARG A 125 5.13 -15.06 -15.18
C ARG A 125 4.55 -16.45 -15.47
N ASP A 126 4.59 -17.36 -14.50
CA ASP A 126 4.16 -18.75 -14.65
C ASP A 126 2.72 -18.99 -14.15
N MET A 127 2.00 -17.92 -13.78
CA MET A 127 0.63 -17.98 -13.27
C MET A 127 -0.35 -17.66 -14.40
N ALA A 128 -1.44 -18.42 -14.49
CA ALA A 128 -2.49 -18.15 -15.47
C ALA A 128 -3.17 -16.81 -15.15
N PRO A 129 -3.38 -15.92 -16.13
CA PRO A 129 -4.06 -14.64 -15.91
C PRO A 129 -5.42 -14.77 -15.22
N ALA A 130 -6.19 -15.80 -15.57
CA ALA A 130 -7.50 -16.07 -14.98
C ALA A 130 -7.41 -16.37 -13.46
N ASP A 131 -6.36 -17.05 -13.01
CA ASP A 131 -6.16 -17.34 -11.59
C ASP A 131 -5.77 -16.06 -10.82
N ILE A 132 -4.94 -15.20 -11.43
CA ILE A 132 -4.58 -13.91 -10.85
C ILE A 132 -5.82 -13.01 -10.72
N GLU A 133 -6.67 -12.97 -11.73
CA GLU A 133 -7.95 -12.23 -11.70
C GLU A 133 -8.89 -12.78 -10.62
N ALA A 134 -9.03 -14.11 -10.54
CA ALA A 134 -9.86 -14.77 -9.53
C ALA A 134 -9.35 -14.46 -8.10
N ALA A 135 -8.07 -14.61 -7.86
CA ALA A 135 -7.44 -14.29 -6.57
C ALA A 135 -7.64 -12.80 -6.20
N THR A 136 -7.44 -11.90 -7.17
CA THR A 136 -7.63 -10.45 -6.97
C THR A 136 -9.08 -10.13 -6.59
N ARG A 137 -10.06 -10.76 -7.25
CA ARG A 137 -11.49 -10.60 -6.95
C ARG A 137 -11.80 -11.07 -5.53
N VAL A 138 -11.32 -12.24 -5.14
CA VAL A 138 -11.52 -12.80 -3.79
C VAL A 138 -10.90 -11.90 -2.72
N LEU A 139 -9.67 -11.43 -2.91
CA LEU A 139 -8.99 -10.52 -1.98
C LEU A 139 -9.74 -9.19 -1.82
N ARG A 140 -10.26 -8.62 -2.90
CA ARG A 140 -11.07 -7.38 -2.84
C ARG A 140 -12.38 -7.60 -2.06
N GLN A 141 -13.08 -8.70 -2.31
CA GLN A 141 -14.30 -9.03 -1.57
C GLN A 141 -14.02 -9.25 -0.08
N PHE A 142 -12.97 -9.98 0.24
CA PHE A 142 -12.54 -10.20 1.62
C PHE A 142 -12.20 -8.88 2.31
N GLY A 143 -11.48 -7.98 1.64
CA GLY A 143 -11.18 -6.64 2.15
C GLY A 143 -12.43 -5.80 2.44
N ALA A 144 -13.41 -5.82 1.52
CA ALA A 144 -14.68 -5.12 1.70
C ALA A 144 -15.49 -5.66 2.89
N HIS A 145 -15.58 -6.99 3.03
CA HIS A 145 -16.26 -7.62 4.16
C HIS A 145 -15.57 -7.33 5.50
N THR A 146 -14.23 -7.31 5.51
CA THR A 146 -13.44 -6.96 6.71
C THR A 146 -13.69 -5.51 7.12
N ALA A 147 -13.74 -4.57 6.15
CA ALA A 147 -14.03 -3.17 6.43
C ALA A 147 -15.44 -2.98 7.00
N ALA A 148 -16.45 -3.64 6.44
CA ALA A 148 -17.83 -3.61 6.95
C ALA A 148 -17.91 -4.15 8.38
N TYR A 149 -17.30 -5.30 8.65
CA TYR A 149 -17.24 -5.89 9.99
C TYR A 149 -16.62 -4.92 11.03
N LEU A 150 -15.53 -4.24 10.66
CA LEU A 150 -14.88 -3.27 11.54
C LEU A 150 -15.76 -2.04 11.82
N GLN A 151 -16.49 -1.56 10.81
CA GLN A 151 -17.45 -0.44 10.99
C GLN A 151 -18.58 -0.82 11.93
N GLU A 152 -19.18 -2.00 11.76
CA GLU A 152 -20.24 -2.49 12.65
C GLU A 152 -19.74 -2.69 14.10
N ALA A 153 -18.53 -3.22 14.25
CA ALA A 153 -17.92 -3.40 15.57
C ALA A 153 -17.63 -2.08 16.29
N ARG A 154 -17.28 -1.02 15.54
CA ARG A 154 -17.08 0.34 16.07
C ARG A 154 -18.42 1.01 16.45
N ALA A 155 -19.47 0.79 15.69
CA ALA A 155 -20.80 1.35 15.96
C ALA A 155 -21.49 0.75 17.21
N LYS A 156 -21.07 -0.45 17.65
CA LYS A 156 -21.58 -1.15 18.82
C LYS A 156 -20.85 -0.80 20.13
N ARG A 157 -19.79 0.02 20.07
CA ARG A 157 -19.00 0.50 21.22
C ARG A 157 -19.35 1.94 21.58
#